data_26bf997089f22e42a181286dceb8cf9a
#
_entry.id   26bf997089f22e42a181286dceb8cf9a
#
_cell.length_a   1.000
_cell.length_b   1.000
_cell.length_c   1.000
_cell.angle_alpha   90.00
_cell.angle_beta   90.00
_cell.angle_gamma   90.00
#
_symmetry.space_group_name_H-M   'P 1'
#
loop_
_entity.id
_entity.type
_entity.pdbx_description
1 polymer ?
#
loop_
_entity_poly.entity_id
_entity_poly.type
_entity_poly.pdbx_seq_one_letter_code
_entity_poly.pdbx_strand_id
1 'polypeptide(L)'
;NILMAGISALIGGIALLGFLVFLAGVGLVVVAASQQKPVRGGVLLAISGLAFGVLLSIISQGVIVVQPGEVAVIFNTLSGDVEETPLQSGTHIVMPILQDATLYTVRQQEYTMSSTASEGAQQGNDAIAARTSDGQNVALDITIIFNISANDADIIHVRWRNNYLNGFIRPTVRAIVRDEVSKSTAENLYGEGRQEMVGAPQGENA
;
A
#
# COMPACT_ATOMS: atom_id res chain seq x y z
N ASN A 1 -5.49 -10.71 7.03
CA ASN A 1 -6.32 -11.12 5.88
C ASN A 1 -7.62 -11.85 6.25
N ILE A 2 -7.66 -12.70 7.30
CA ILE A 2 -8.87 -13.46 7.67
C ILE A 2 -9.95 -12.54 8.26
N LEU A 3 -9.58 -11.55 9.07
CA LEU A 3 -10.53 -10.62 9.69
C LEU A 3 -11.15 -9.66 8.68
N MET A 4 -10.37 -9.20 7.70
CA MET A 4 -10.85 -8.40 6.56
C MET A 4 -11.88 -9.16 5.72
N ALA A 5 -11.55 -10.40 5.37
CA ALA A 5 -12.46 -11.29 4.66
C ALA A 5 -13.75 -11.57 5.47
N GLY A 6 -13.66 -11.60 6.81
CA GLY A 6 -14.81 -11.82 7.68
C GLY A 6 -15.80 -10.67 7.71
N ILE A 7 -15.33 -9.42 7.89
CA ILE A 7 -16.22 -8.25 7.99
C ILE A 7 -16.87 -7.94 6.63
N SER A 8 -16.09 -7.90 5.56
CA SER A 8 -16.61 -7.66 4.21
C SER A 8 -17.56 -8.79 3.76
N ALA A 9 -17.27 -10.06 4.12
CA ALA A 9 -18.14 -11.17 3.83
C ALA A 9 -19.47 -11.10 4.60
N LEU A 10 -19.47 -10.65 5.87
CA LEU A 10 -20.69 -10.45 6.64
C LEU A 10 -21.58 -9.36 6.02
N ILE A 11 -20.99 -8.19 5.70
CA ILE A 11 -21.75 -7.09 5.10
C ILE A 11 -22.22 -7.48 3.69
N GLY A 12 -21.36 -8.17 2.91
CA GLY A 12 -21.73 -8.71 1.60
C GLY A 12 -22.85 -9.75 1.68
N GLY A 13 -22.85 -10.59 2.71
CA GLY A 13 -23.94 -11.55 3.01
C GLY A 13 -25.27 -10.84 3.31
N ILE A 14 -25.23 -9.75 4.08
CA ILE A 14 -26.44 -8.94 4.35
C ILE A 14 -26.91 -8.21 3.07
N ALA A 15 -25.98 -7.73 2.23
CA ALA A 15 -26.33 -7.15 0.93
C ALA A 15 -27.04 -8.18 0.01
N LEU A 16 -26.60 -9.42 0.05
CA LEU A 16 -27.23 -10.53 -0.70
C LEU A 16 -28.67 -10.79 -0.23
N LEU A 17 -28.94 -10.65 1.08
CA LEU A 17 -30.32 -10.69 1.59
C LEU A 17 -31.19 -9.58 0.99
N GLY A 18 -30.67 -8.37 0.79
CA GLY A 18 -31.37 -7.29 0.11
C GLY A 18 -31.76 -7.65 -1.31
N PHE A 19 -30.88 -8.32 -2.07
CA PHE A 19 -31.18 -8.81 -3.40
C PHE A 19 -32.22 -9.96 -3.41
N LEU A 20 -32.20 -10.81 -2.39
CA LEU A 20 -33.26 -11.85 -2.23
C LEU A 20 -34.63 -11.21 -1.96
N VAL A 21 -34.68 -10.15 -1.14
CA VAL A 21 -35.92 -9.38 -0.91
C VAL A 21 -36.41 -8.73 -2.22
N PHE A 22 -35.47 -8.18 -3.02
CA PHE A 22 -35.80 -7.68 -4.38
C PHE A 22 -36.45 -8.75 -5.26
N LEU A 23 -35.84 -9.93 -5.35
CA LEU A 23 -36.37 -11.04 -6.14
C LEU A 23 -37.73 -11.51 -5.64
N ALA A 24 -37.92 -11.57 -4.31
CA ALA A 24 -39.22 -11.89 -3.73
C ALA A 24 -40.27 -10.84 -4.08
N GLY A 25 -39.91 -9.54 -4.05
CA GLY A 25 -40.76 -8.45 -4.47
C GLY A 25 -41.19 -8.55 -5.95
N VAL A 26 -40.24 -8.85 -6.84
CA VAL A 26 -40.52 -9.09 -8.27
C VAL A 26 -41.45 -10.29 -8.44
N GLY A 27 -41.20 -11.39 -7.74
CA GLY A 27 -42.07 -12.57 -7.76
C GLY A 27 -43.52 -12.24 -7.34
N LEU A 28 -43.70 -11.44 -6.29
CA LEU A 28 -45.02 -10.97 -5.82
C LEU A 28 -45.71 -10.09 -6.86
N VAL A 29 -44.96 -9.22 -7.57
CA VAL A 29 -45.49 -8.41 -8.66
C VAL A 29 -46.04 -9.29 -9.78
N VAL A 30 -45.27 -10.31 -10.21
CA VAL A 30 -45.68 -11.23 -11.28
C VAL A 30 -46.94 -12.02 -10.87
N VAL A 31 -46.98 -12.55 -9.65
CA VAL A 31 -48.14 -13.28 -9.13
C VAL A 31 -49.37 -12.37 -8.98
N ALA A 32 -49.19 -11.15 -8.45
CA ALA A 32 -50.30 -10.22 -8.32
C ALA A 32 -50.87 -9.77 -9.68
N ALA A 33 -50.01 -9.54 -10.67
CA ALA A 33 -50.39 -9.19 -12.04
C ALA A 33 -51.17 -10.32 -12.69
N SER A 34 -50.74 -11.59 -12.51
CA SER A 34 -51.46 -12.74 -13.07
C SER A 34 -52.86 -12.93 -12.42
N GLN A 35 -53.04 -12.48 -11.19
CA GLN A 35 -54.33 -12.53 -10.45
C GLN A 35 -55.17 -11.24 -10.57
N GLN A 36 -54.73 -10.29 -11.39
CA GLN A 36 -55.39 -8.98 -11.53
C GLN A 36 -55.54 -8.21 -10.18
N LYS A 37 -54.66 -8.46 -9.22
CA LYS A 37 -54.60 -7.78 -7.92
C LYS A 37 -53.65 -6.58 -7.96
N PRO A 38 -53.80 -5.61 -7.02
CA PRO A 38 -52.93 -4.45 -6.98
C PRO A 38 -51.47 -4.85 -6.66
N VAL A 39 -50.53 -4.46 -7.54
CA VAL A 39 -49.11 -4.83 -7.50
C VAL A 39 -48.26 -3.92 -6.57
N ARG A 40 -48.92 -2.89 -5.95
CA ARG A 40 -48.21 -1.83 -5.20
C ARG A 40 -47.29 -2.36 -4.09
N GLY A 41 -47.73 -3.35 -3.32
CA GLY A 41 -46.93 -3.96 -2.26
C GLY A 41 -45.64 -4.66 -2.76
N GLY A 42 -45.78 -5.43 -3.84
CA GLY A 42 -44.64 -6.14 -4.47
C GLY A 42 -43.63 -5.14 -5.08
N VAL A 43 -44.13 -4.06 -5.71
CA VAL A 43 -43.24 -3.03 -6.28
C VAL A 43 -42.47 -2.30 -5.19
N LEU A 44 -43.12 -1.90 -4.08
CA LEU A 44 -42.46 -1.24 -2.95
C LEU A 44 -41.39 -2.17 -2.33
N LEU A 45 -41.71 -3.44 -2.16
CA LEU A 45 -40.77 -4.43 -1.60
C LEU A 45 -39.59 -4.65 -2.56
N ALA A 46 -39.81 -4.70 -3.86
CA ALA A 46 -38.74 -4.81 -4.84
C ALA A 46 -37.83 -3.58 -4.82
N ILE A 47 -38.38 -2.37 -4.86
CA ILE A 47 -37.59 -1.13 -4.85
C ILE A 47 -36.78 -1.01 -3.55
N SER A 48 -37.41 -1.28 -2.39
CA SER A 48 -36.72 -1.20 -1.10
C SER A 48 -35.60 -2.27 -0.96
N GLY A 49 -35.86 -3.49 -1.42
CA GLY A 49 -34.86 -4.56 -1.41
C GLY A 49 -33.66 -4.26 -2.32
N LEU A 50 -33.93 -3.71 -3.52
CA LEU A 50 -32.87 -3.31 -4.44
C LEU A 50 -32.04 -2.15 -3.86
N ALA A 51 -32.70 -1.09 -3.36
CA ALA A 51 -32.02 0.07 -2.79
C ALA A 51 -31.15 -0.33 -1.58
N PHE A 52 -31.69 -1.15 -0.69
CA PHE A 52 -30.97 -1.64 0.48
C PHE A 52 -29.80 -2.55 0.09
N GLY A 53 -29.99 -3.48 -0.86
CA GLY A 53 -28.93 -4.36 -1.36
C GLY A 53 -27.79 -3.59 -2.00
N VAL A 54 -28.08 -2.61 -2.85
CA VAL A 54 -27.07 -1.77 -3.51
C VAL A 54 -26.33 -0.92 -2.47
N LEU A 55 -27.02 -0.29 -1.53
CA LEU A 55 -26.41 0.56 -0.50
C LEU A 55 -25.45 -0.26 0.37
N LEU A 56 -25.86 -1.41 0.85
CA LEU A 56 -25.00 -2.29 1.63
C LEU A 56 -23.84 -2.87 0.82
N SER A 57 -24.03 -3.12 -0.48
CA SER A 57 -22.94 -3.57 -1.36
C SER A 57 -21.85 -2.50 -1.49
N ILE A 58 -22.22 -1.23 -1.59
CA ILE A 58 -21.27 -0.10 -1.64
C ILE A 58 -20.53 0.01 -0.30
N ILE A 59 -21.24 -0.03 0.83
CA ILE A 59 -20.62 0.04 2.15
C ILE A 59 -19.64 -1.12 2.38
N SER A 60 -20.01 -2.32 1.95
CA SER A 60 -19.16 -3.51 2.09
C SER A 60 -17.79 -3.38 1.43
N GLN A 61 -17.72 -2.66 0.32
CA GLN A 61 -16.47 -2.42 -0.42
C GLN A 61 -15.65 -1.29 0.20
N GLY A 62 -16.26 -0.43 1.02
CA GLY A 62 -15.61 0.71 1.66
C GLY A 62 -14.89 0.38 2.96
N VAL A 63 -15.02 -0.84 3.50
CA VAL A 63 -14.34 -1.19 4.74
C VAL A 63 -12.91 -1.64 4.46
N ILE A 64 -11.95 -0.88 4.97
CA ILE A 64 -10.52 -1.23 4.93
C ILE A 64 -10.00 -1.49 6.34
N VAL A 65 -9.12 -2.47 6.48
CA VAL A 65 -8.43 -2.77 7.73
C VAL A 65 -6.95 -2.54 7.54
N VAL A 66 -6.42 -1.53 8.22
CA VAL A 66 -4.99 -1.21 8.24
C VAL A 66 -4.34 -2.01 9.36
N GLN A 67 -3.38 -2.85 9.03
CA GLN A 67 -2.71 -3.72 10.00
C GLN A 67 -1.68 -2.94 10.83
N PRO A 68 -1.33 -3.41 12.04
CA PRO A 68 -0.22 -2.84 12.81
C PRO A 68 1.08 -2.87 12.01
N GLY A 69 1.74 -1.70 11.88
CA GLY A 69 2.92 -1.52 11.04
C GLY A 69 2.62 -1.21 9.57
N GLU A 70 1.38 -0.85 9.27
CA GLU A 70 0.95 -0.30 7.99
C GLU A 70 0.20 1.02 8.20
N VAL A 71 0.17 1.84 7.18
CA VAL A 71 -0.67 3.04 7.07
C VAL A 71 -1.35 3.06 5.71
N ALA A 72 -2.54 3.64 5.66
CA ALA A 72 -3.26 3.82 4.40
C ALA A 72 -3.24 5.30 3.99
N VAL A 73 -2.78 5.57 2.80
CA VAL A 73 -2.85 6.88 2.16
C VAL A 73 -4.11 6.91 1.31
N ILE A 74 -4.95 7.91 1.52
CA ILE A 74 -6.22 8.08 0.83
C ILE A 74 -6.06 9.11 -0.29
N PHE A 75 -6.36 8.68 -1.51
CA PHE A 75 -6.49 9.55 -2.67
C PHE A 75 -7.97 9.82 -2.95
N ASN A 76 -8.36 11.08 -2.94
CA ASN A 76 -9.72 11.48 -3.28
C ASN A 76 -9.82 11.73 -4.79
N THR A 77 -10.54 10.86 -5.48
CA THR A 77 -10.70 10.93 -6.95
C THR A 77 -11.50 12.15 -7.40
N LEU A 78 -12.37 12.68 -6.53
CA LEU A 78 -13.23 13.81 -6.87
C LEU A 78 -12.48 15.15 -6.79
N SER A 79 -11.70 15.37 -5.73
CA SER A 79 -10.88 16.57 -5.56
C SER A 79 -9.52 16.47 -6.29
N GLY A 80 -9.04 15.25 -6.55
CA GLY A 80 -7.71 15.00 -7.11
C GLY A 80 -6.59 15.12 -6.09
N ASP A 81 -6.91 15.23 -4.80
CA ASP A 81 -5.97 15.43 -3.72
C ASP A 81 -5.71 14.15 -2.93
N VAL A 82 -4.53 14.08 -2.33
CA VAL A 82 -4.18 13.07 -1.32
C VAL A 82 -4.45 13.65 0.06
N GLU A 83 -5.09 12.88 0.94
CA GLU A 83 -5.29 13.29 2.32
C GLU A 83 -3.94 13.39 3.04
N GLU A 84 -3.69 14.56 3.68
CA GLU A 84 -2.42 14.86 4.35
C GLU A 84 -2.15 13.96 5.58
N THR A 85 -3.19 13.34 6.13
CA THR A 85 -3.05 12.49 7.30
C THR A 85 -3.31 11.03 6.93
N PRO A 86 -2.27 10.19 6.82
CA PRO A 86 -2.44 8.77 6.57
C PRO A 86 -3.23 8.08 7.70
N LEU A 87 -4.13 7.18 7.31
CA LEU A 87 -4.91 6.39 8.26
C LEU A 87 -4.00 5.38 8.97
N GLN A 88 -3.99 5.47 10.29
CA GLN A 88 -3.23 4.59 11.17
C GLN A 88 -3.87 3.19 11.25
N SER A 89 -3.20 2.25 11.93
CA SER A 89 -3.72 0.89 12.13
C SER A 89 -5.10 0.89 12.77
N GLY A 90 -6.01 0.13 12.19
CA GLY A 90 -7.40 0.03 12.61
C GLY A 90 -8.35 -0.28 11.47
N THR A 91 -9.65 -0.26 11.77
CA THR A 91 -10.69 -0.42 10.76
C THR A 91 -11.23 0.95 10.38
N HIS A 92 -11.19 1.27 9.10
CA HIS A 92 -11.65 2.54 8.55
C HIS A 92 -12.71 2.30 7.48
N ILE A 93 -13.56 3.28 7.28
CA ILE A 93 -14.56 3.27 6.22
C ILE A 93 -14.17 4.35 5.22
N VAL A 94 -13.95 3.96 3.99
CA VAL A 94 -13.67 4.84 2.85
C VAL A 94 -14.82 4.74 1.84
N MET A 95 -15.00 5.75 1.04
CA MET A 95 -16.00 5.72 -0.05
C MET A 95 -15.39 5.13 -1.31
N PRO A 96 -15.67 3.85 -1.66
CA PRO A 96 -14.94 3.13 -2.71
C PRO A 96 -15.08 3.71 -4.12
N ILE A 97 -16.05 4.60 -4.34
CA ILE A 97 -16.27 5.30 -5.62
C ILE A 97 -15.46 6.61 -5.69
N LEU A 98 -15.20 7.23 -4.53
CA LEU A 98 -14.61 8.57 -4.43
C LEU A 98 -13.20 8.55 -3.84
N GLN A 99 -12.84 7.50 -3.12
CA GLN A 99 -11.58 7.38 -2.41
C GLN A 99 -10.88 6.07 -2.77
N ASP A 100 -9.60 6.17 -3.09
CA ASP A 100 -8.69 5.04 -3.29
C ASP A 100 -7.70 4.98 -2.13
N ALA A 101 -7.58 3.81 -1.51
CA ALA A 101 -6.72 3.61 -0.35
C ALA A 101 -5.51 2.78 -0.74
N THR A 102 -4.32 3.33 -0.60
CA THR A 102 -3.05 2.63 -0.84
C THR A 102 -2.35 2.35 0.48
N LEU A 103 -2.06 1.07 0.76
CA LEU A 103 -1.37 0.64 1.97
C LEU A 103 0.15 0.75 1.81
N TYR A 104 0.81 1.32 2.82
CA TYR A 104 2.26 1.40 2.93
C TYR A 104 2.73 0.73 4.21
N THR A 105 3.77 -0.11 4.09
CA THR A 105 4.44 -0.71 5.25
C THR A 105 5.37 0.31 5.88
N VAL A 106 5.12 0.65 7.15
CA VAL A 106 5.97 1.53 7.96
C VAL A 106 6.96 0.75 8.83
N ARG A 107 6.93 -0.58 8.73
CA ARG A 107 7.90 -1.45 9.37
C ARG A 107 9.27 -1.26 8.74
N GLN A 108 10.29 -1.66 9.48
CA GLN A 108 11.64 -1.73 8.96
C GLN A 108 11.71 -2.70 7.77
N GLN A 109 12.28 -2.23 6.68
CA GLN A 109 12.45 -2.95 5.43
C GLN A 109 13.93 -2.98 5.10
N GLU A 110 14.35 -4.02 4.38
CA GLU A 110 15.70 -4.14 3.87
C GLU A 110 15.69 -4.14 2.33
N TYR A 111 16.73 -3.58 1.75
CA TYR A 111 16.97 -3.60 0.32
C TYR A 111 18.42 -3.90 0.05
N THR A 112 18.70 -5.05 -0.56
CA THR A 112 20.06 -5.53 -0.83
C THR A 112 20.39 -5.34 -2.30
N MET A 113 21.51 -4.68 -2.57
CA MET A 113 22.16 -4.57 -3.87
C MET A 113 23.39 -5.46 -3.83
N SER A 114 23.37 -6.57 -4.58
CA SER A 114 24.47 -7.56 -4.59
C SER A 114 24.90 -7.93 -6.00
N SER A 115 26.14 -8.32 -6.13
CA SER A 115 26.70 -8.97 -7.33
C SER A 115 26.18 -10.39 -7.51
N THR A 116 25.76 -11.02 -6.42
CA THR A 116 25.22 -12.38 -6.41
C THR A 116 23.73 -12.36 -6.72
N ALA A 117 23.33 -12.98 -7.82
CA ALA A 117 21.94 -12.93 -8.32
C ALA A 117 20.89 -13.51 -7.35
N SER A 118 21.31 -14.37 -6.40
CA SER A 118 20.42 -15.00 -5.41
C SER A 118 20.28 -14.21 -4.10
N GLU A 119 21.10 -13.19 -3.86
CA GLU A 119 21.14 -12.43 -2.61
C GLU A 119 20.56 -11.01 -2.75
N GLY A 120 20.54 -10.49 -3.98
CA GLY A 120 20.03 -9.15 -4.26
C GLY A 120 18.50 -9.08 -4.32
N ALA A 121 17.95 -7.90 -4.00
CA ALA A 121 16.53 -7.60 -4.19
C ALA A 121 16.11 -7.60 -5.67
N GLN A 122 17.06 -7.42 -6.58
CA GLN A 122 16.90 -7.56 -8.02
C GLN A 122 17.69 -8.75 -8.54
N GLN A 123 17.13 -9.45 -9.53
CA GLN A 123 17.83 -10.55 -10.20
C GLN A 123 18.97 -10.00 -11.07
N GLY A 124 20.13 -10.62 -10.97
CA GLY A 124 21.32 -10.24 -11.72
C GLY A 124 22.32 -9.46 -10.88
N ASN A 125 23.37 -8.95 -11.52
CA ASN A 125 24.39 -8.15 -10.84
C ASN A 125 23.87 -6.73 -10.59
N ASP A 126 23.56 -6.43 -9.34
CA ASP A 126 23.13 -5.11 -8.87
C ASP A 126 24.13 -4.43 -7.93
N ALA A 127 25.33 -4.96 -7.77
CA ALA A 127 26.40 -4.36 -6.98
C ALA A 127 26.67 -2.91 -7.38
N ILE A 128 27.14 -2.11 -6.43
CA ILE A 128 27.47 -0.71 -6.67
C ILE A 128 28.92 -0.63 -7.17
N ALA A 129 29.09 -0.37 -8.44
CA ALA A 129 30.41 -0.04 -9.00
C ALA A 129 30.78 1.41 -8.62
N ALA A 130 31.91 1.57 -7.95
CA ALA A 130 32.44 2.86 -7.53
C ALA A 130 33.95 2.94 -7.81
N ARG A 131 34.50 4.15 -7.78
CA ARG A 131 35.91 4.41 -7.96
C ARG A 131 36.48 5.10 -6.72
N THR A 132 37.55 4.56 -6.20
CA THR A 132 38.27 5.08 -5.02
C THR A 132 39.11 6.31 -5.36
N SER A 133 39.58 7.02 -4.34
CA SER A 133 40.42 8.23 -4.50
C SER A 133 41.76 7.92 -5.15
N ASP A 134 42.30 6.70 -5.01
CA ASP A 134 43.51 6.21 -5.68
C ASP A 134 43.24 5.61 -7.08
N GLY A 135 42.02 5.75 -7.58
CA GLY A 135 41.65 5.43 -8.94
C GLY A 135 41.29 3.98 -9.22
N GLN A 136 41.15 3.15 -8.19
CA GLN A 136 40.77 1.73 -8.34
C GLN A 136 39.25 1.60 -8.50
N ASN A 137 38.80 0.63 -9.30
CA ASN A 137 37.40 0.27 -9.41
C ASN A 137 37.06 -0.81 -8.40
N VAL A 138 36.03 -0.58 -7.61
CA VAL A 138 35.52 -1.51 -6.61
C VAL A 138 34.05 -1.80 -6.86
N ALA A 139 33.61 -3.03 -6.60
CA ALA A 139 32.21 -3.41 -6.58
C ALA A 139 31.81 -3.69 -5.13
N LEU A 140 30.72 -3.08 -4.69
CA LEU A 140 30.26 -3.15 -3.32
C LEU A 140 28.87 -3.77 -3.27
N ASP A 141 28.73 -4.79 -2.44
CA ASP A 141 27.45 -5.36 -2.07
C ASP A 141 26.96 -4.64 -0.80
N ILE A 142 25.77 -4.08 -0.85
CA ILE A 142 25.23 -3.22 0.21
C ILE A 142 23.81 -3.60 0.53
N THR A 143 23.52 -3.76 1.80
CA THR A 143 22.16 -3.86 2.34
C THR A 143 21.84 -2.59 3.10
N ILE A 144 20.75 -1.93 2.73
CA ILE A 144 20.21 -0.80 3.46
C ILE A 144 18.97 -1.23 4.23
N ILE A 145 18.84 -0.68 5.43
CA ILE A 145 17.67 -0.86 6.27
C ILE A 145 17.00 0.51 6.41
N PHE A 146 15.72 0.57 6.10
CA PHE A 146 14.95 1.80 6.11
C PHE A 146 13.51 1.54 6.55
N ASN A 147 12.80 2.59 6.89
CA ASN A 147 11.36 2.56 7.12
C ASN A 147 10.71 3.82 6.54
N ILE A 148 9.44 3.72 6.20
CA ILE A 148 8.62 4.86 5.82
C ILE A 148 8.08 5.48 7.10
N SER A 149 8.23 6.81 7.25
CA SER A 149 7.55 7.55 8.31
C SER A 149 6.03 7.44 8.12
N ALA A 150 5.34 7.06 9.19
CA ALA A 150 3.88 6.90 9.14
C ALA A 150 3.16 8.22 8.82
N ASN A 151 3.75 9.36 9.24
CA ASN A 151 3.15 10.67 9.05
C ASN A 151 3.43 11.26 7.65
N ASP A 152 4.48 10.79 6.96
CA ASP A 152 4.93 11.35 5.68
C ASP A 152 4.68 10.35 4.51
N ALA A 153 3.85 9.34 4.72
CA ALA A 153 3.54 8.34 3.70
C ALA A 153 2.77 8.96 2.51
N ASP A 154 1.98 10.00 2.73
CA ASP A 154 1.32 10.82 1.72
C ASP A 154 2.33 11.48 0.77
N ILE A 155 3.44 12.04 1.28
CA ILE A 155 4.50 12.65 0.49
C ILE A 155 5.16 11.61 -0.43
N ILE A 156 5.41 10.40 0.08
CA ILE A 156 5.95 9.29 -0.71
C ILE A 156 4.96 8.87 -1.79
N HIS A 157 3.67 8.79 -1.44
CA HIS A 157 2.62 8.46 -2.39
C HIS A 157 2.55 9.46 -3.55
N VAL A 158 2.57 10.76 -3.27
CA VAL A 158 2.51 11.82 -4.28
C VAL A 158 3.73 11.82 -5.19
N ARG A 159 4.94 11.63 -4.63
CA ARG A 159 6.18 11.75 -5.38
C ARG A 159 6.58 10.50 -6.15
N TRP A 160 6.41 9.33 -5.56
CA TRP A 160 6.93 8.06 -6.11
C TRP A 160 5.90 6.94 -6.16
N ARG A 161 4.80 7.04 -5.45
CA ARG A 161 3.80 5.98 -5.32
C ARG A 161 4.49 4.66 -4.91
N ASN A 162 4.19 3.58 -5.61
CA ASN A 162 4.82 2.27 -5.34
C ASN A 162 6.25 2.13 -5.90
N ASN A 163 6.78 3.15 -6.58
CA ASN A 163 8.11 3.11 -7.19
C ASN A 163 9.20 3.78 -6.33
N TYR A 164 8.95 4.05 -5.06
CA TYR A 164 9.90 4.73 -4.17
C TYR A 164 11.23 3.95 -4.02
N LEU A 165 11.21 2.61 -4.07
CA LEU A 165 12.43 1.79 -4.01
C LEU A 165 13.35 2.06 -5.20
N ASN A 166 12.83 1.94 -6.43
CA ASN A 166 13.62 2.11 -7.64
C ASN A 166 13.79 3.56 -8.06
N GLY A 167 12.79 4.41 -7.77
CA GLY A 167 12.79 5.81 -8.17
C GLY A 167 13.52 6.75 -7.21
N PHE A 168 13.66 6.37 -5.94
CA PHE A 168 14.28 7.21 -4.92
C PHE A 168 15.39 6.49 -4.14
N ILE A 169 15.08 5.41 -3.44
CA ILE A 169 16.04 4.78 -2.51
C ILE A 169 17.27 4.27 -3.26
N ARG A 170 17.06 3.45 -4.27
CA ARG A 170 18.16 2.84 -5.04
C ARG A 170 19.11 3.87 -5.67
N PRO A 171 18.66 4.89 -6.42
CA PRO A 171 19.58 5.88 -6.99
C PRO A 171 20.26 6.74 -5.92
N THR A 172 19.56 7.09 -4.84
CA THR A 172 20.10 7.89 -3.74
C THR A 172 21.23 7.14 -3.03
N VAL A 173 21.02 5.87 -2.68
CA VAL A 173 22.04 5.05 -2.04
C VAL A 173 23.26 4.87 -2.94
N ARG A 174 23.05 4.61 -4.24
CA ARG A 174 24.14 4.51 -5.22
C ARG A 174 24.95 5.80 -5.31
N ALA A 175 24.31 6.94 -5.24
CA ALA A 175 24.98 8.24 -5.27
C ALA A 175 25.82 8.48 -4.00
N ILE A 176 25.24 8.25 -2.82
CA ILE A 176 25.90 8.41 -1.52
C ILE A 176 27.11 7.48 -1.41
N VAL A 177 26.94 6.21 -1.76
CA VAL A 177 28.02 5.22 -1.68
C VAL A 177 29.17 5.56 -2.62
N ARG A 178 28.87 5.99 -3.86
CA ARG A 178 29.91 6.41 -4.81
C ARG A 178 30.65 7.63 -4.32
N ASP A 179 29.95 8.60 -3.74
CA ASP A 179 30.55 9.79 -3.16
C ASP A 179 31.47 9.44 -2.01
N GLU A 180 31.04 8.57 -1.09
CA GLU A 180 31.83 8.16 0.06
C GLU A 180 33.06 7.33 -0.34
N VAL A 181 32.89 6.39 -1.25
CA VAL A 181 33.99 5.59 -1.78
C VAL A 181 35.04 6.45 -2.49
N SER A 182 34.61 7.50 -3.20
CA SER A 182 35.51 8.40 -3.91
C SER A 182 36.45 9.19 -2.99
N LYS A 183 36.13 9.31 -1.70
CA LYS A 183 36.93 9.98 -0.67
C LYS A 183 37.95 9.04 -0.01
N SER A 184 37.75 7.73 -0.13
CA SER A 184 38.54 6.69 0.52
C SER A 184 39.49 6.00 -0.47
N THR A 185 40.66 5.56 0.03
CA THR A 185 41.54 4.67 -0.75
C THR A 185 41.06 3.23 -0.71
N ALA A 186 41.46 2.42 -1.66
CA ALA A 186 41.12 0.99 -1.65
C ALA A 186 41.64 0.26 -0.39
N GLU A 187 42.80 0.65 0.11
CA GLU A 187 43.37 0.11 1.35
C GLU A 187 42.46 0.38 2.56
N ASN A 188 41.92 1.60 2.70
CA ASN A 188 40.98 1.95 3.78
C ASN A 188 39.64 1.20 3.66
N LEU A 189 39.17 0.92 2.46
CA LEU A 189 37.93 0.17 2.25
C LEU A 189 38.04 -1.30 2.70
N TYR A 190 39.19 -1.92 2.54
CA TYR A 190 39.41 -3.30 2.90
C TYR A 190 40.07 -3.48 4.28
N GLY A 191 40.70 -2.42 4.85
CA GLY A 191 41.41 -2.40 6.10
C GLY A 191 40.60 -1.91 7.32
N GLU A 192 41.31 -1.32 8.28
CA GLU A 192 40.73 -0.85 9.56
C GLU A 192 39.71 0.30 9.39
N GLY A 193 39.80 1.09 8.34
CA GLY A 193 38.85 2.17 8.00
C GLY A 193 37.43 1.69 7.65
N ARG A 194 37.23 0.38 7.46
CA ARG A 194 35.91 -0.21 7.21
C ARG A 194 34.92 0.03 8.36
N GLN A 195 35.41 0.15 9.59
CA GLN A 195 34.56 0.37 10.78
C GLN A 195 34.00 1.80 10.86
N GLU A 196 34.70 2.80 10.34
CA GLU A 196 34.21 4.19 10.31
C GLU A 196 33.10 4.41 9.30
N MET A 197 33.09 3.67 8.19
CA MET A 197 32.03 3.77 7.17
C MET A 197 30.72 3.05 7.55
N VAL A 198 30.79 2.04 8.40
CA VAL A 198 29.59 1.32 8.92
C VAL A 198 28.90 2.10 10.01
N GLY A 199 29.56 3.11 10.61
CA GLY A 199 29.07 3.97 11.67
C GLY A 199 28.36 5.24 11.19
N ALA A 200 27.61 5.23 10.08
CA ALA A 200 26.75 6.36 9.73
C ALA A 200 25.66 6.55 10.78
N PRO A 201 25.31 7.79 11.16
CA PRO A 201 24.61 8.13 12.39
C PRO A 201 23.23 7.47 12.42
N GLN A 202 23.00 6.68 13.45
CA GLN A 202 21.65 6.42 13.91
C GLN A 202 21.08 7.79 14.29
N GLY A 203 20.07 8.24 13.53
CA GLY A 203 19.41 9.50 13.80
C GLY A 203 19.01 9.59 15.25
N GLU A 204 19.62 10.53 15.92
CA GLU A 204 19.28 10.95 17.27
C GLU A 204 17.86 11.49 17.23
N ASN A 205 16.94 10.71 17.77
CA ASN A 205 15.57 11.12 17.96
C ASN A 205 15.53 12.17 19.07
N ALA A 206 15.22 13.39 18.72
CA ALA A 206 14.69 14.40 19.62
C ALA A 206 13.19 14.57 19.32
#